data_8245f96cb907a7a60e8ea699220ba34b
#
_entry.id   8245f96cb907a7a60e8ea699220ba34b
#
_cell.length_a   1.000
_cell.length_b   1.000
_cell.length_c   1.000
_cell.angle_alpha   90.00
_cell.angle_beta   90.00
_cell.angle_gamma   90.00
#
_symmetry.space_group_name_H-M   'P 1'
#
loop_
_entity.id
_entity.type
_entity.pdbx_description
1 polymer ?
#
loop_
_entity_poly.entity_id
_entity_poly.type
_entity_poly.pdbx_seq_one_letter_code
_entity_poly.pdbx_strand_id
1 'polypeptide(L)'
;MRRLVIAGNWKMYKNNKEAVETLTQLKDLTKDVKNVDIVIGAPFTCLSDAVKAVEGSNVKIAAENVYPKIEGAYTGEISPKMLKDIGVTYVILGHSERREYFKESDEFINQKVKAVLEIGMKPILCIGEKLEEREGGKTLEVLTTQIKGGLADLSKGEAEKVIVAYEPVWAIGTGKTATPEMAQETHKEVRNVLAEMFGKDVADRMIIQYGGSMKPENAKDLLSQEDIDGGLVGGASLKADSFFEIIKAGN
;
A
#
# COMPACT_ATOMS: atom_id res chain seq x y z
N MET A 1 12.92 6.17 -14.85
CA MET A 1 12.88 5.56 -13.50
C MET A 1 11.51 5.86 -12.92
N ARG A 2 10.82 4.87 -12.34
CA ARG A 2 9.53 5.07 -11.68
C ARG A 2 9.73 5.88 -10.39
N ARG A 3 8.73 6.69 -10.03
CA ARG A 3 8.77 7.47 -8.80
C ARG A 3 8.54 6.54 -7.60
N LEU A 4 9.36 6.67 -6.57
CA LEU A 4 9.20 5.87 -5.36
C LEU A 4 8.00 6.32 -4.54
N VAL A 5 7.25 5.36 -3.99
CA VAL A 5 6.13 5.62 -3.07
C VAL A 5 6.39 4.89 -1.75
N ILE A 6 6.62 5.64 -0.69
CA ILE A 6 6.80 5.10 0.66
C ILE A 6 5.52 5.35 1.45
N ALA A 7 4.79 4.27 1.72
CA ALA A 7 3.53 4.29 2.45
C ALA A 7 3.69 3.66 3.84
N GLY A 8 3.21 4.31 4.87
CA GLY A 8 3.03 3.75 6.20
C GLY A 8 1.66 3.10 6.31
N ASN A 9 1.57 1.95 6.94
CA ASN A 9 0.32 1.32 7.33
C ASN A 9 0.31 1.22 8.85
N TRP A 10 -0.46 2.09 9.50
CA TRP A 10 -0.52 2.12 10.97
C TRP A 10 -1.34 0.98 11.55
N LYS A 11 -2.16 0.33 10.71
CA LYS A 11 -3.03 -0.73 11.17
C LYS A 11 -3.95 -0.25 12.31
N MET A 12 -4.21 -1.07 13.31
CA MET A 12 -5.05 -0.70 14.46
C MET A 12 -4.20 -0.06 15.59
N TYR A 13 -3.47 1.00 15.24
CA TYR A 13 -2.69 1.79 16.22
C TYR A 13 -3.05 3.26 16.12
N LYS A 14 -2.76 4.00 17.19
CA LYS A 14 -2.94 5.44 17.38
C LYS A 14 -4.38 5.89 17.60
N ASN A 15 -4.52 6.80 18.52
CA ASN A 15 -5.69 7.67 18.67
C ASN A 15 -5.43 9.02 17.94
N ASN A 16 -6.42 9.90 17.91
CA ASN A 16 -6.33 11.18 17.19
C ASN A 16 -5.16 12.04 17.64
N LYS A 17 -4.91 12.14 18.95
CA LYS A 17 -3.80 12.94 19.50
C LYS A 17 -2.46 12.40 19.03
N GLU A 18 -2.23 11.11 19.17
CA GLU A 18 -1.00 10.43 18.72
C GLU A 18 -0.79 10.54 17.22
N ALA A 19 -1.88 10.44 16.44
CA ALA A 19 -1.85 10.59 14.99
C ALA A 19 -1.40 12.01 14.59
N VAL A 20 -2.01 13.05 15.15
CA VAL A 20 -1.66 14.45 14.88
C VAL A 20 -0.23 14.75 15.29
N GLU A 21 0.22 14.31 16.47
CA GLU A 21 1.60 14.50 16.94
C GLU A 21 2.61 13.86 15.98
N THR A 22 2.38 12.60 15.57
CA THR A 22 3.28 11.89 14.66
C THR A 22 3.31 12.55 13.27
N LEU A 23 2.15 12.96 12.74
CA LEU A 23 2.05 13.58 11.42
C LEU A 23 2.65 14.97 11.38
N THR A 24 2.51 15.76 12.46
CA THR A 24 3.17 17.06 12.58
C THR A 24 4.68 16.91 12.54
N GLN A 25 5.24 15.97 13.30
CA GLN A 25 6.67 15.67 13.25
C GLN A 25 7.12 15.21 11.87
N LEU A 26 6.36 14.30 11.24
CA LEU A 26 6.69 13.78 9.90
C LEU A 26 6.65 14.89 8.84
N LYS A 27 5.66 15.78 8.88
CA LYS A 27 5.55 16.94 8.00
C LYS A 27 6.80 17.82 8.08
N ASP A 28 7.30 18.09 9.29
CA ASP A 28 8.49 18.91 9.48
C ASP A 28 9.76 18.22 8.96
N LEU A 29 9.90 16.92 9.22
CA LEU A 29 11.04 16.12 8.75
C LEU A 29 11.09 15.98 7.22
N THR A 30 9.93 15.92 6.56
CA THR A 30 9.85 15.61 5.13
C THR A 30 9.69 16.83 4.21
N LYS A 31 9.71 18.05 4.76
CA LYS A 31 9.46 19.29 4.00
C LYS A 31 10.35 19.49 2.75
N ASP A 32 11.59 18.99 2.82
CA ASP A 32 12.57 19.12 1.73
C ASP A 32 12.66 17.87 0.83
N VAL A 33 11.87 16.81 1.11
CA VAL A 33 11.81 15.60 0.30
C VAL A 33 10.98 15.85 -0.95
N LYS A 34 11.56 15.65 -2.16
CA LYS A 34 10.91 15.93 -3.45
C LYS A 34 10.76 14.70 -4.36
N ASN A 35 11.60 13.71 -4.19
CA ASN A 35 11.72 12.57 -5.12
C ASN A 35 10.89 11.35 -4.71
N VAL A 36 10.27 11.39 -3.53
CA VAL A 36 9.47 10.30 -2.96
C VAL A 36 8.05 10.78 -2.69
N ASP A 37 7.05 10.01 -3.07
CA ASP A 37 5.68 10.21 -2.64
C ASP A 37 5.49 9.55 -1.26
N ILE A 38 5.05 10.35 -0.29
CA ILE A 38 4.91 9.94 1.11
C ILE A 38 3.43 9.78 1.43
N VAL A 39 3.05 8.60 1.92
CA VAL A 39 1.66 8.26 2.24
C VAL A 39 1.59 7.68 3.66
N ILE A 40 0.56 8.03 4.42
CA ILE A 40 0.26 7.42 5.73
C ILE A 40 -1.15 6.85 5.71
N GLY A 41 -1.25 5.53 5.85
CA GLY A 41 -2.49 4.81 6.14
C GLY A 41 -2.80 4.88 7.63
N ALA A 42 -3.97 5.40 7.96
CA ALA A 42 -4.43 5.60 9.32
C ALA A 42 -5.84 5.01 9.56
N PRO A 43 -6.16 4.61 10.80
CA PRO A 43 -7.52 4.17 11.17
C PRO A 43 -8.58 5.23 10.83
N PHE A 44 -9.79 4.78 10.49
CA PHE A 44 -10.90 5.67 10.12
C PHE A 44 -11.16 6.80 11.13
N THR A 45 -11.02 6.50 12.43
CA THR A 45 -11.22 7.46 13.52
C THR A 45 -10.22 8.62 13.51
N CYS A 46 -9.06 8.44 12.88
CA CYS A 46 -7.99 9.44 12.81
C CYS A 46 -7.98 10.25 11.51
N LEU A 47 -8.68 9.79 10.44
CA LEU A 47 -8.48 10.29 9.08
C LEU A 47 -8.73 11.81 8.94
N SER A 48 -9.82 12.33 9.49
CA SER A 48 -10.14 13.75 9.35
C SER A 48 -9.08 14.65 9.98
N ASP A 49 -8.60 14.29 11.17
CA ASP A 49 -7.57 15.06 11.86
C ASP A 49 -6.19 14.85 11.24
N ALA A 50 -5.93 13.63 10.71
CA ALA A 50 -4.71 13.31 9.97
C ALA A 50 -4.58 14.18 8.70
N VAL A 51 -5.65 14.30 7.92
CA VAL A 51 -5.65 15.16 6.71
C VAL A 51 -5.37 16.62 7.06
N LYS A 52 -6.02 17.15 8.10
CA LYS A 52 -5.78 18.52 8.57
C LYS A 52 -4.33 18.73 9.04
N ALA A 53 -3.77 17.77 9.77
CA ALA A 53 -2.40 17.87 10.29
C ALA A 53 -1.35 17.98 9.18
N VAL A 54 -1.57 17.34 8.03
CA VAL A 54 -0.62 17.35 6.90
C VAL A 54 -0.96 18.37 5.81
N GLU A 55 -1.97 19.22 6.02
CA GLU A 55 -2.36 20.24 5.06
C GLU A 55 -1.19 21.12 4.65
N GLY A 56 -1.07 21.38 3.34
CA GLY A 56 0.02 22.18 2.76
C GLY A 56 1.38 21.46 2.73
N SER A 57 1.46 20.15 3.05
CA SER A 57 2.69 19.37 2.99
C SER A 57 2.71 18.38 1.81
N ASN A 58 3.84 17.68 1.64
CA ASN A 58 4.02 16.60 0.68
C ASN A 58 3.54 15.22 1.19
N VAL A 59 3.07 15.13 2.43
CA VAL A 59 2.51 13.90 3.01
C VAL A 59 1.04 13.77 2.58
N LYS A 60 0.65 12.57 2.16
CA LYS A 60 -0.73 12.21 1.77
C LYS A 60 -1.29 11.19 2.75
N ILE A 61 -2.61 11.17 2.90
CA ILE A 61 -3.30 10.26 3.80
C ILE A 61 -4.02 9.18 3.00
N ALA A 62 -3.89 7.94 3.49
CA ALA A 62 -4.63 6.78 3.01
C ALA A 62 -5.61 6.28 4.09
N ALA A 63 -6.76 5.76 3.65
CA ALA A 63 -7.58 4.91 4.48
C ALA A 63 -7.07 3.46 4.40
N GLU A 64 -7.28 2.67 5.46
CA GLU A 64 -6.82 1.27 5.55
C GLU A 64 -7.86 0.26 5.04
N ASN A 65 -9.00 0.75 4.60
CA ASN A 65 -10.09 -0.01 3.98
C ASN A 65 -11.15 0.95 3.42
N VAL A 66 -12.12 0.39 2.69
CA VAL A 66 -13.35 1.05 2.24
C VAL A 66 -14.42 -0.01 1.95
N TYR A 67 -15.69 0.35 2.01
CA TYR A 67 -16.78 -0.47 1.47
C TYR A 67 -17.07 -0.04 0.02
N PRO A 68 -17.40 -0.95 -0.94
CA PRO A 68 -17.45 -0.62 -2.37
C PRO A 68 -18.73 0.08 -2.84
N LYS A 69 -19.55 0.57 -1.92
CA LYS A 69 -20.79 1.32 -2.25
C LYS A 69 -20.64 2.77 -1.86
N ILE A 70 -21.22 3.65 -2.67
CA ILE A 70 -21.15 5.11 -2.43
C ILE A 70 -21.97 5.50 -1.20
N GLU A 71 -23.13 4.89 -1.01
CA GLU A 71 -24.01 5.05 0.14
C GLU A 71 -24.99 3.89 0.22
N GLY A 72 -25.70 3.71 1.34
CA GLY A 72 -26.72 2.68 1.49
C GLY A 72 -26.86 2.14 2.93
N ALA A 73 -27.65 1.09 3.07
CA ALA A 73 -27.93 0.41 4.35
C ALA A 73 -26.78 -0.57 4.69
N TYR A 74 -25.62 -0.04 5.02
CA TYR A 74 -24.41 -0.77 5.38
C TYR A 74 -23.87 -0.26 6.70
N THR A 75 -24.60 -0.50 7.77
CA THR A 75 -24.31 0.02 9.11
C THR A 75 -22.88 -0.30 9.54
N GLY A 76 -22.11 0.74 9.86
CA GLY A 76 -20.72 0.63 10.31
C GLY A 76 -19.67 0.74 9.20
N GLU A 77 -20.06 0.69 7.90
CA GLU A 77 -19.15 0.79 6.78
C GLU A 77 -18.83 2.25 6.39
N ILE A 78 -17.68 2.43 5.78
CA ILE A 78 -17.18 3.71 5.29
C ILE A 78 -17.12 3.68 3.76
N SER A 79 -17.85 4.63 3.13
CA SER A 79 -17.89 4.72 1.67
C SER A 79 -16.71 5.48 1.07
N PRO A 80 -16.38 5.26 -0.23
CA PRO A 80 -15.39 6.08 -0.93
C PRO A 80 -15.73 7.58 -0.90
N LYS A 81 -17.01 7.93 -1.00
CA LYS A 81 -17.50 9.31 -0.95
C LYS A 81 -17.15 9.99 0.38
N MET A 82 -17.34 9.29 1.51
CA MET A 82 -16.97 9.80 2.85
C MET A 82 -15.46 10.05 2.96
N LEU A 83 -14.64 9.15 2.41
CA LEU A 83 -13.19 9.29 2.41
C LEU A 83 -12.72 10.46 1.55
N LYS A 84 -13.31 10.60 0.36
CA LYS A 84 -12.99 11.71 -0.56
C LYS A 84 -13.36 13.07 0.02
N ASP A 85 -14.50 13.17 0.69
CA ASP A 85 -14.99 14.40 1.30
C ASP A 85 -14.01 14.98 2.34
N ILE A 86 -13.40 14.11 3.15
CA ILE A 86 -12.42 14.53 4.16
C ILE A 86 -10.98 14.69 3.60
N GLY A 87 -10.76 14.48 2.29
CA GLY A 87 -9.46 14.72 1.64
C GLY A 87 -8.51 13.52 1.60
N VAL A 88 -8.97 12.30 1.88
CA VAL A 88 -8.19 11.08 1.69
C VAL A 88 -7.89 10.89 0.21
N THR A 89 -6.66 10.48 -0.11
CA THR A 89 -6.18 10.36 -1.51
C THR A 89 -5.82 8.95 -1.92
N TYR A 90 -5.52 8.07 -0.98
CA TYR A 90 -5.20 6.67 -1.21
C TYR A 90 -6.07 5.76 -0.35
N VAL A 91 -6.20 4.48 -0.75
CA VAL A 91 -6.88 3.46 0.06
C VAL A 91 -6.10 2.15 -0.03
N ILE A 92 -5.71 1.59 1.12
CA ILE A 92 -5.08 0.27 1.21
C ILE A 92 -6.20 -0.77 1.14
N LEU A 93 -6.08 -1.74 0.24
CA LEU A 93 -7.10 -2.73 -0.06
C LEU A 93 -6.51 -4.14 -0.09
N GLY A 94 -7.25 -5.11 0.41
CA GLY A 94 -6.85 -6.52 0.34
C GLY A 94 -5.63 -6.86 1.18
N HIS A 95 -5.31 -6.05 2.22
CA HIS A 95 -4.23 -6.37 3.16
C HIS A 95 -4.38 -7.79 3.71
N SER A 96 -3.27 -8.50 3.93
CA SER A 96 -3.26 -9.90 4.36
C SER A 96 -4.10 -10.15 5.62
N GLU A 97 -4.11 -9.24 6.58
CA GLU A 97 -4.95 -9.32 7.78
C GLU A 97 -6.45 -9.30 7.43
N ARG A 98 -6.87 -8.52 6.42
CA ARG A 98 -8.28 -8.47 6.01
C ARG A 98 -8.70 -9.72 5.25
N ARG A 99 -7.81 -10.25 4.42
CA ARG A 99 -8.01 -11.56 3.77
C ARG A 99 -8.14 -12.69 4.80
N GLU A 100 -7.30 -12.67 5.81
CA GLU A 100 -7.25 -13.71 6.84
C GLU A 100 -8.41 -13.61 7.85
N TYR A 101 -8.60 -12.46 8.47
CA TYR A 101 -9.55 -12.31 9.57
C TYR A 101 -10.97 -12.02 9.11
N PHE A 102 -11.14 -11.24 8.05
CA PHE A 102 -12.44 -10.81 7.52
C PHE A 102 -12.85 -11.55 6.25
N LYS A 103 -12.03 -12.50 5.78
CA LYS A 103 -12.31 -13.36 4.62
C LYS A 103 -12.64 -12.58 3.34
N GLU A 104 -11.98 -11.43 3.15
CA GLU A 104 -12.16 -10.65 1.93
C GLU A 104 -11.66 -11.43 0.70
N SER A 105 -12.55 -11.70 -0.25
CA SER A 105 -12.23 -12.38 -1.50
C SER A 105 -11.63 -11.40 -2.52
N ASP A 106 -10.95 -11.93 -3.55
CA ASP A 106 -10.40 -11.10 -4.63
C ASP A 106 -11.49 -10.34 -5.38
N GLU A 107 -12.68 -10.92 -5.58
CA GLU A 107 -13.83 -10.26 -6.21
C GLU A 107 -14.33 -9.08 -5.37
N PHE A 108 -14.41 -9.25 -4.05
CA PHE A 108 -14.81 -8.17 -3.16
C PHE A 108 -13.77 -7.05 -3.12
N ILE A 109 -12.49 -7.41 -3.12
CA ILE A 109 -11.39 -6.45 -3.22
C ILE A 109 -11.41 -5.72 -4.56
N ASN A 110 -11.68 -6.41 -5.67
CA ASN A 110 -11.84 -5.79 -6.99
C ASN A 110 -12.96 -4.73 -7.02
N GLN A 111 -14.11 -5.04 -6.42
CA GLN A 111 -15.19 -4.06 -6.28
C GLN A 111 -14.74 -2.79 -5.53
N LYS A 112 -13.92 -2.95 -4.47
CA LYS A 112 -13.34 -1.81 -3.74
C LYS A 112 -12.34 -1.03 -4.60
N VAL A 113 -11.46 -1.72 -5.34
CA VAL A 113 -10.52 -1.09 -6.26
C VAL A 113 -11.25 -0.21 -7.28
N LYS A 114 -12.29 -0.76 -7.94
CA LYS A 114 -13.12 -0.02 -8.90
C LYS A 114 -13.80 1.20 -8.27
N ALA A 115 -14.40 1.04 -7.10
CA ALA A 115 -15.07 2.13 -6.39
C ALA A 115 -14.12 3.26 -5.96
N VAL A 116 -12.88 2.94 -5.59
CA VAL A 116 -11.84 3.92 -5.25
C VAL A 116 -11.38 4.68 -6.50
N LEU A 117 -11.19 3.97 -7.62
CA LEU A 117 -10.78 4.57 -8.90
C LEU A 117 -11.88 5.48 -9.48
N GLU A 118 -13.14 5.08 -9.37
CA GLU A 118 -14.31 5.82 -9.89
C GLU A 118 -14.38 7.24 -9.34
N ILE A 119 -14.05 7.44 -8.07
CA ILE A 119 -14.07 8.76 -7.45
C ILE A 119 -12.70 9.46 -7.44
N GLY A 120 -11.74 8.91 -8.18
CA GLY A 120 -10.43 9.53 -8.41
C GLY A 120 -9.47 9.46 -7.22
N MET A 121 -9.61 8.48 -6.33
CA MET A 121 -8.58 8.09 -5.35
C MET A 121 -7.69 6.99 -5.92
N LYS A 122 -6.56 6.72 -5.26
CA LYS A 122 -5.58 5.73 -5.70
C LYS A 122 -5.63 4.48 -4.80
N PRO A 123 -5.93 3.29 -5.34
CA PRO A 123 -5.83 2.05 -4.57
C PRO A 123 -4.38 1.63 -4.37
N ILE A 124 -4.08 1.10 -3.17
CA ILE A 124 -2.88 0.29 -2.89
C ILE A 124 -3.39 -1.14 -2.68
N LEU A 125 -3.27 -1.98 -3.70
CA LEU A 125 -3.72 -3.36 -3.67
C LEU A 125 -2.64 -4.25 -3.06
N CYS A 126 -2.93 -4.85 -1.91
CA CYS A 126 -2.07 -5.81 -1.25
C CYS A 126 -2.28 -7.22 -1.79
N ILE A 127 -1.17 -7.88 -2.11
CA ILE A 127 -1.10 -9.27 -2.55
C ILE A 127 0.03 -9.98 -1.79
N GLY A 128 -0.08 -11.29 -1.59
CA GLY A 128 0.99 -12.01 -0.93
C GLY A 128 0.62 -13.45 -0.59
N GLU A 129 1.63 -14.29 -0.53
CA GLU A 129 1.54 -15.70 -0.21
C GLU A 129 1.86 -15.98 1.26
N LYS A 130 1.27 -17.04 1.80
CA LYS A 130 1.59 -17.61 3.12
C LYS A 130 2.86 -18.47 3.04
N LEU A 131 3.43 -18.79 4.21
CA LEU A 131 4.65 -19.62 4.30
C LEU A 131 4.47 -20.99 3.65
N GLU A 132 3.35 -21.65 3.89
CA GLU A 132 3.03 -22.96 3.33
C GLU A 132 2.96 -22.93 1.79
N GLU A 133 2.42 -21.84 1.23
CA GLU A 133 2.33 -21.64 -0.22
C GLU A 133 3.71 -21.40 -0.84
N ARG A 134 4.57 -20.66 -0.14
CA ARG A 134 5.95 -20.43 -0.58
C ARG A 134 6.78 -21.70 -0.53
N GLU A 135 6.74 -22.41 0.59
CA GLU A 135 7.46 -23.69 0.75
C GLU A 135 6.94 -24.76 -0.23
N GLY A 136 5.67 -24.70 -0.59
CA GLY A 136 5.04 -25.55 -1.62
C GLY A 136 5.31 -25.11 -3.06
N GLY A 137 6.12 -24.05 -3.30
CA GLY A 137 6.41 -23.56 -4.64
C GLY A 137 5.23 -22.89 -5.35
N LYS A 138 4.20 -22.43 -4.61
CA LYS A 138 2.96 -21.87 -5.15
C LYS A 138 2.93 -20.34 -5.17
N THR A 139 4.03 -19.67 -4.85
CA THR A 139 4.10 -18.19 -4.77
C THR A 139 3.51 -17.54 -6.01
N LEU A 140 4.00 -17.89 -7.20
CA LEU A 140 3.54 -17.28 -8.45
C LEU A 140 2.07 -17.56 -8.74
N GLU A 141 1.58 -18.77 -8.45
CA GLU A 141 0.17 -19.14 -8.61
C GLU A 141 -0.75 -18.26 -7.75
N VAL A 142 -0.40 -18.11 -6.47
CA VAL A 142 -1.16 -17.30 -5.52
C VAL A 142 -1.16 -15.83 -5.93
N LEU A 143 0.00 -15.26 -6.24
CA LEU A 143 0.12 -13.87 -6.65
C LEU A 143 -0.62 -13.60 -7.96
N THR A 144 -0.51 -14.50 -8.94
CA THR A 144 -1.24 -14.41 -10.21
C THR A 144 -2.75 -14.39 -9.98
N THR A 145 -3.25 -15.27 -9.11
CA THR A 145 -4.68 -15.35 -8.78
C THR A 145 -5.16 -14.05 -8.15
N GLN A 146 -4.43 -13.54 -7.15
CA GLN A 146 -4.78 -12.30 -6.45
C GLN A 146 -4.70 -11.06 -7.36
N ILE A 147 -3.70 -10.98 -8.23
CA ILE A 147 -3.57 -9.88 -9.21
C ILE A 147 -4.71 -9.95 -10.22
N LYS A 148 -4.93 -11.10 -10.85
CA LYS A 148 -6.00 -11.26 -11.85
C LYS A 148 -7.38 -11.04 -11.28
N GLY A 149 -7.64 -11.51 -10.06
CA GLY A 149 -8.90 -11.27 -9.35
C GLY A 149 -9.08 -9.81 -8.92
N GLY A 150 -8.08 -9.24 -8.25
CA GLY A 150 -8.14 -7.88 -7.71
C GLY A 150 -8.17 -6.77 -8.78
N LEU A 151 -7.59 -7.02 -9.97
CA LEU A 151 -7.52 -6.06 -11.09
C LEU A 151 -8.41 -6.46 -12.28
N ALA A 152 -9.34 -7.41 -12.09
CA ALA A 152 -10.25 -7.88 -13.17
C ALA A 152 -11.02 -6.70 -13.79
N ASP A 153 -11.12 -6.71 -15.12
CA ASP A 153 -11.88 -5.75 -15.95
C ASP A 153 -11.44 -4.28 -15.84
N LEU A 154 -10.25 -4.00 -15.31
CA LEU A 154 -9.71 -2.66 -15.36
C LEU A 154 -9.18 -2.35 -16.77
N SER A 155 -9.42 -1.13 -17.22
CA SER A 155 -8.73 -0.58 -18.39
C SER A 155 -7.25 -0.32 -18.08
N LYS A 156 -6.41 -0.20 -19.12
CA LYS A 156 -5.00 0.16 -18.98
C LYS A 156 -4.79 1.46 -18.18
N GLY A 157 -5.61 2.48 -18.45
CA GLY A 157 -5.52 3.75 -17.76
C GLY A 157 -5.96 3.72 -16.30
N GLU A 158 -6.82 2.77 -15.92
CA GLU A 158 -7.18 2.52 -14.51
C GLU A 158 -6.08 1.74 -13.79
N ALA A 159 -5.52 0.70 -14.44
CA ALA A 159 -4.45 -0.10 -13.87
C ALA A 159 -3.20 0.74 -13.53
N GLU A 160 -2.83 1.72 -14.36
CA GLU A 160 -1.70 2.63 -14.09
C GLU A 160 -1.87 3.46 -12.80
N LYS A 161 -3.10 3.62 -12.30
CA LYS A 161 -3.38 4.37 -11.07
C LYS A 161 -3.32 3.49 -9.82
N VAL A 162 -3.28 2.17 -9.99
CA VAL A 162 -3.18 1.22 -8.89
C VAL A 162 -1.71 1.03 -8.51
N ILE A 163 -1.44 1.09 -7.21
CA ILE A 163 -0.18 0.64 -6.64
C ILE A 163 -0.39 -0.81 -6.18
N VAL A 164 0.53 -1.70 -6.51
CA VAL A 164 0.52 -3.07 -5.99
C VAL A 164 1.51 -3.16 -4.84
N ALA A 165 1.10 -3.69 -3.68
CA ALA A 165 1.96 -3.93 -2.53
C ALA A 165 2.13 -5.44 -2.35
N TYR A 166 3.33 -5.95 -2.60
CA TYR A 166 3.65 -7.35 -2.36
C TYR A 166 4.02 -7.57 -0.89
N GLU A 167 3.20 -8.34 -0.21
CA GLU A 167 3.35 -8.70 1.20
C GLU A 167 3.77 -10.18 1.31
N PRO A 168 5.06 -10.53 1.48
CA PRO A 168 5.40 -11.87 1.91
C PRO A 168 4.82 -12.11 3.32
N VAL A 169 3.61 -12.71 3.41
CA VAL A 169 2.85 -12.80 4.67
C VAL A 169 3.65 -13.47 5.77
N TRP A 170 4.49 -14.42 5.40
CA TRP A 170 5.43 -15.11 6.30
C TRP A 170 6.54 -14.20 6.89
N ALA A 171 6.76 -13.03 6.30
CA ALA A 171 7.76 -12.04 6.76
C ALA A 171 7.10 -10.83 7.46
N ILE A 172 5.78 -10.84 7.70
CA ILE A 172 5.09 -9.75 8.39
C ILE A 172 5.02 -10.04 9.89
N GLY A 173 5.73 -9.22 10.70
CA GLY A 173 5.67 -9.32 12.17
C GLY A 173 6.30 -10.57 12.78
N THR A 174 6.92 -11.41 11.98
CA THR A 174 7.52 -12.69 12.43
C THR A 174 9.00 -12.56 12.82
N GLY A 175 9.63 -11.42 12.51
CA GLY A 175 11.08 -11.24 12.62
C GLY A 175 11.87 -11.82 11.43
N LYS A 176 11.24 -12.60 10.55
CA LYS A 176 11.83 -13.02 9.27
C LYS A 176 11.76 -11.88 8.26
N THR A 177 12.77 -11.77 7.42
CA THR A 177 12.80 -10.81 6.31
C THR A 177 13.15 -11.55 5.03
N ALA A 178 12.52 -11.19 3.92
CA ALA A 178 13.03 -11.59 2.62
C ALA A 178 14.37 -10.87 2.36
N THR A 179 15.32 -11.55 1.72
CA THR A 179 16.51 -10.84 1.24
C THR A 179 16.11 -9.88 0.10
N PRO A 180 16.89 -8.83 -0.18
CA PRO A 180 16.64 -7.94 -1.31
C PRO A 180 16.51 -8.69 -2.64
N GLU A 181 17.30 -9.72 -2.87
CA GLU A 181 17.29 -10.54 -4.07
C GLU A 181 15.99 -11.36 -4.18
N MET A 182 15.56 -11.98 -3.07
CA MET A 182 14.28 -12.73 -3.04
C MET A 182 13.09 -11.80 -3.26
N ALA A 183 13.12 -10.60 -2.69
CA ALA A 183 12.09 -9.60 -2.91
C ALA A 183 12.08 -9.15 -4.38
N GLN A 184 13.25 -8.88 -4.96
CA GLN A 184 13.40 -8.49 -6.37
C GLN A 184 12.87 -9.56 -7.33
N GLU A 185 13.21 -10.82 -7.12
CA GLU A 185 12.70 -11.93 -7.95
C GLU A 185 11.17 -11.95 -7.95
N THR A 186 10.56 -11.87 -6.78
CA THR A 186 9.10 -11.89 -6.67
C THR A 186 8.47 -10.62 -7.28
N HIS A 187 9.05 -9.45 -7.08
CA HIS A 187 8.58 -8.19 -7.70
C HIS A 187 8.65 -8.26 -9.24
N LYS A 188 9.71 -8.85 -9.79
CA LYS A 188 9.83 -9.09 -11.23
C LYS A 188 8.71 -10.00 -11.75
N GLU A 189 8.39 -11.08 -11.04
CA GLU A 189 7.28 -11.96 -11.41
C GLU A 189 5.92 -11.22 -11.33
N VAL A 190 5.68 -10.42 -10.30
CA VAL A 190 4.50 -9.56 -10.21
C VAL A 190 4.42 -8.63 -11.43
N ARG A 191 5.51 -8.00 -11.82
CA ARG A 191 5.57 -7.11 -13.00
C ARG A 191 5.30 -7.87 -14.30
N ASN A 192 5.79 -9.10 -14.43
CA ASN A 192 5.50 -9.96 -15.58
C ASN A 192 4.00 -10.26 -15.67
N VAL A 193 3.34 -10.62 -14.58
CA VAL A 193 1.88 -10.85 -14.56
C VAL A 193 1.11 -9.58 -14.96
N LEU A 194 1.53 -8.41 -14.46
CA LEU A 194 0.93 -7.13 -14.87
C LEU A 194 1.14 -6.85 -16.37
N ALA A 195 2.31 -7.22 -16.91
CA ALA A 195 2.62 -7.05 -18.32
C ALA A 195 1.77 -7.98 -19.21
N GLU A 196 1.50 -9.21 -18.76
CA GLU A 196 0.56 -10.12 -19.45
C GLU A 196 -0.86 -9.56 -19.48
N MET A 197 -1.33 -8.91 -18.41
CA MET A 197 -2.69 -8.37 -18.31
C MET A 197 -2.87 -7.06 -19.09
N PHE A 198 -1.91 -6.14 -18.96
CA PHE A 198 -2.10 -4.74 -19.40
C PHE A 198 -1.11 -4.30 -20.47
N GLY A 199 -0.14 -5.12 -20.81
CA GLY A 199 0.96 -4.80 -21.72
C GLY A 199 2.17 -4.25 -20.97
N LYS A 200 3.35 -4.51 -21.56
CA LYS A 200 4.64 -4.14 -20.95
C LYS A 200 4.77 -2.65 -20.65
N ASP A 201 4.30 -1.80 -21.54
CA ASP A 201 4.35 -0.34 -21.42
C ASP A 201 3.58 0.17 -20.19
N VAL A 202 2.45 -0.46 -19.85
CA VAL A 202 1.66 -0.16 -18.64
C VAL A 202 2.36 -0.69 -17.41
N ALA A 203 2.76 -1.97 -17.42
CA ALA A 203 3.44 -2.61 -16.31
C ALA A 203 4.75 -1.90 -15.92
N ASP A 204 5.48 -1.37 -16.89
CA ASP A 204 6.71 -0.61 -16.67
C ASP A 204 6.46 0.76 -15.95
N ARG A 205 5.22 1.26 -15.96
CA ARG A 205 4.82 2.48 -15.24
C ARG A 205 4.14 2.22 -13.91
N MET A 206 3.58 1.02 -13.71
CA MET A 206 2.92 0.67 -12.44
C MET A 206 3.95 0.58 -11.30
N ILE A 207 3.53 1.05 -10.15
CA ILE A 207 4.32 1.04 -8.91
C ILE A 207 4.10 -0.28 -8.17
N ILE A 208 5.19 -0.94 -7.78
CA ILE A 208 5.15 -2.14 -6.95
C ILE A 208 5.93 -1.88 -5.67
N GLN A 209 5.24 -1.88 -4.54
CA GLN A 209 5.82 -1.68 -3.21
C GLN A 209 6.17 -3.01 -2.56
N TYR A 210 7.25 -3.04 -1.80
CA TYR A 210 7.56 -4.14 -0.89
C TYR A 210 6.81 -3.95 0.44
N GLY A 211 5.96 -4.90 0.81
CA GLY A 211 5.11 -4.88 2.01
C GLY A 211 5.57 -5.81 3.13
N GLY A 212 6.74 -6.41 3.01
CA GLY A 212 7.36 -7.16 4.11
C GLY A 212 8.02 -6.27 5.15
N SER A 213 8.85 -6.86 6.02
CA SER A 213 9.55 -6.13 7.07
C SER A 213 10.60 -5.18 6.49
N MET A 214 10.22 -3.91 6.31
CA MET A 214 11.11 -2.82 5.94
C MET A 214 11.44 -1.97 7.16
N LYS A 215 12.73 -1.72 7.38
CA LYS A 215 13.30 -0.94 8.49
C LYS A 215 14.37 0.01 7.96
N PRO A 216 14.79 1.03 8.74
CA PRO A 216 15.88 1.92 8.32
C PRO A 216 17.15 1.19 7.85
N GLU A 217 17.47 0.07 8.50
CA GLU A 217 18.72 -0.69 8.27
C GLU A 217 18.74 -1.43 6.92
N ASN A 218 17.56 -1.85 6.40
CA ASN A 218 17.47 -2.62 5.15
C ASN A 218 16.78 -1.85 3.99
N ALA A 219 16.27 -0.66 4.28
CA ALA A 219 15.50 0.11 3.30
C ALA A 219 16.31 0.43 2.04
N LYS A 220 17.57 0.83 2.19
CA LYS A 220 18.43 1.19 1.06
C LYS A 220 18.65 0.00 0.11
N ASP A 221 18.93 -1.18 0.65
CA ASP A 221 19.22 -2.38 -0.15
C ASP A 221 17.96 -2.86 -0.88
N LEU A 222 16.80 -2.78 -0.24
CA LEU A 222 15.51 -3.09 -0.86
C LEU A 222 15.16 -2.07 -1.95
N LEU A 223 15.25 -0.77 -1.67
CA LEU A 223 14.89 0.29 -2.61
C LEU A 223 15.87 0.47 -3.77
N SER A 224 17.06 -0.15 -3.69
CA SER A 224 18.02 -0.19 -4.81
C SER A 224 17.67 -1.24 -5.87
N GLN A 225 16.72 -2.12 -5.61
CA GLN A 225 16.30 -3.16 -6.54
C GLN A 225 15.47 -2.60 -7.69
N GLU A 226 15.63 -3.16 -8.90
CA GLU A 226 15.06 -2.63 -10.15
C GLU A 226 13.52 -2.57 -10.15
N ASP A 227 12.87 -3.58 -9.54
CA ASP A 227 11.41 -3.71 -9.56
C ASP A 227 10.73 -3.33 -8.25
N ILE A 228 11.49 -2.84 -7.25
CA ILE A 228 10.95 -2.36 -5.99
C ILE A 228 10.79 -0.83 -6.04
N ASP A 229 9.57 -0.36 -6.22
CA ASP A 229 9.24 1.05 -6.40
C ASP A 229 8.78 1.73 -5.09
N GLY A 230 9.17 1.19 -3.95
CA GLY A 230 8.83 1.75 -2.64
C GLY A 230 8.50 0.69 -1.60
N GLY A 231 7.84 1.13 -0.54
CA GLY A 231 7.47 0.25 0.56
C GLY A 231 6.10 0.54 1.16
N LEU A 232 5.41 -0.52 1.59
CA LEU A 232 4.26 -0.44 2.48
C LEU A 232 4.71 -0.87 3.88
N VAL A 233 5.00 0.11 4.74
CA VAL A 233 5.75 -0.05 5.99
C VAL A 233 4.80 -0.14 7.17
N GLY A 234 4.85 -1.23 7.92
CA GLY A 234 4.06 -1.41 9.15
C GLY A 234 4.70 -0.72 10.37
N GLY A 235 5.20 -1.49 11.32
CA GLY A 235 5.67 -1.02 12.63
C GLY A 235 6.67 0.15 12.62
N ALA A 236 7.59 0.20 11.66
CA ALA A 236 8.55 1.30 11.53
C ALA A 236 7.90 2.63 11.16
N SER A 237 6.66 2.63 10.62
CA SER A 237 5.91 3.86 10.31
C SER A 237 5.21 4.49 11.51
N LEU A 238 5.16 3.79 12.64
CA LEU A 238 4.51 4.29 13.86
C LEU A 238 5.28 5.43 14.55
N LYS A 239 6.53 5.65 14.19
CA LYS A 239 7.38 6.74 14.69
C LYS A 239 7.89 7.58 13.53
N ALA A 240 7.72 8.89 13.59
CA ALA A 240 8.09 9.81 12.53
C ALA A 240 9.57 9.70 12.14
N ASP A 241 10.48 9.64 13.12
CA ASP A 241 11.92 9.52 12.88
C ASP A 241 12.29 8.23 12.16
N SER A 242 11.77 7.08 12.61
CA SER A 242 12.04 5.79 12.00
C SER A 242 11.51 5.72 10.57
N PHE A 243 10.31 6.26 10.32
CA PHE A 243 9.74 6.30 8.98
C PHE A 243 10.49 7.25 8.06
N PHE A 244 10.94 8.39 8.59
CA PHE A 244 11.75 9.35 7.85
C PHE A 244 13.08 8.77 7.38
N GLU A 245 13.77 7.94 8.20
CA GLU A 245 14.99 7.27 7.77
C GLU A 245 14.76 6.31 6.58
N ILE A 246 13.60 5.64 6.53
CA ILE A 246 13.20 4.84 5.35
C ILE A 246 12.95 5.72 4.13
N ILE A 247 12.26 6.85 4.29
CA ILE A 247 12.01 7.81 3.21
C ILE A 247 13.34 8.35 2.66
N LYS A 248 14.28 8.70 3.52
CA LYS A 248 15.62 9.17 3.13
C LYS A 248 16.40 8.15 2.30
N ALA A 249 16.22 6.86 2.57
CA ALA A 249 16.90 5.82 1.81
C ALA A 249 16.46 5.76 0.33
N GLY A 250 15.29 6.31 0.01
CA GLY A 250 14.75 6.41 -1.35
C GLY A 250 14.88 7.79 -2.00
N ASN A 251 15.41 8.81 -1.30
CA ASN A 251 15.44 10.21 -1.79
C ASN A 251 16.78 10.60 -2.46
#